data_2ddef840cfdbc9433da64123400234d3
#
_entry.id   2ddef840cfdbc9433da64123400234d3
#
_cell.length_a   1.000
_cell.length_b   1.000
_cell.length_c   1.000
_cell.angle_alpha   90.00
_cell.angle_beta   90.00
_cell.angle_gamma   90.00
#
_symmetry.space_group_name_H-M   'P 1'
#
loop_
_entity.id
_entity.type
_entity.pdbx_description
1 polymer ?
#
loop_
_entity_poly.entity_id
_entity_poly.type
_entity_poly.pdbx_seq_one_letter_code
_entity_poly.pdbx_strand_id
1 'polypeptide(L)'
;GIPSYTETIIPVTDKMTVTVTADNINEDGTSDLSITLSNPNDGSKTELLSNSITIKVTETWADVTTGGGTKGTLSGTGYNITESPAGTYTITKTDGTPFPIGTAITGLQYTPASNRDGSVDFEVSVQNKETGSSVTLVSTGNTSINVTPVIDVVLNASVVATGIEDTAVTVGTTTLANPVKLEITAGTFADGSEKLGNIILDEVPNGFTVWYKDINGDLVMATNIGQSGLNTFDLTPNIISDTDVTRNKWLIPASADGSIPEVYINAPTNWSGDFDFKAKFSVSEQNLSTITPITVDVTGHINAVADGVTIDPTMTFGDAFSWVSLNLN
;
A
#
# COMPACT_ATOMS: atom_id res chain seq x y z
N GLY A 1 -18.23 -74.49 -43.47
CA GLY A 1 -18.29 -73.47 -42.45
C GLY A 1 -17.14 -72.49 -42.62
N ILE A 2 -17.42 -71.22 -42.75
CA ILE A 2 -16.41 -70.15 -42.73
C ILE A 2 -15.96 -70.00 -41.28
N PRO A 3 -14.68 -70.13 -40.94
CA PRO A 3 -14.24 -69.88 -39.56
C PRO A 3 -14.51 -68.42 -39.19
N SER A 4 -15.28 -68.18 -38.09
CA SER A 4 -15.43 -66.85 -37.53
C SER A 4 -14.20 -66.52 -36.67
N TYR A 5 -13.48 -65.52 -37.08
CA TYR A 5 -12.42 -64.95 -36.26
C TYR A 5 -13.04 -63.88 -35.35
N THR A 6 -12.82 -63.98 -34.05
CA THR A 6 -13.17 -62.96 -33.11
C THR A 6 -11.88 -62.17 -32.84
N GLU A 7 -11.78 -60.99 -33.39
CA GLU A 7 -10.68 -60.06 -33.07
C GLU A 7 -11.07 -59.27 -31.81
N THR A 8 -10.22 -59.34 -30.81
CA THR A 8 -10.42 -58.56 -29.55
C THR A 8 -9.58 -57.30 -29.64
N ILE A 9 -10.24 -56.14 -29.72
CA ILE A 9 -9.60 -54.85 -29.64
C ILE A 9 -9.38 -54.55 -28.17
N ILE A 10 -8.13 -54.41 -27.76
CA ILE A 10 -7.76 -54.02 -26.38
C ILE A 10 -7.78 -52.50 -26.31
N PRO A 11 -8.56 -51.89 -25.43
CA PRO A 11 -8.59 -50.44 -25.26
C PRO A 11 -7.23 -49.91 -24.71
N VAL A 12 -6.81 -48.76 -25.21
CA VAL A 12 -5.58 -48.08 -24.82
C VAL A 12 -5.97 -46.78 -24.17
N THR A 13 -5.51 -46.57 -22.96
CA THR A 13 -5.72 -45.31 -22.26
C THR A 13 -4.96 -44.17 -22.92
N ASP A 14 -5.65 -43.09 -23.23
CA ASP A 14 -5.08 -41.86 -23.77
C ASP A 14 -5.03 -40.73 -22.76
N LYS A 15 -4.14 -39.75 -22.94
CA LYS A 15 -4.05 -38.60 -22.08
C LYS A 15 -5.25 -37.68 -22.26
N MET A 16 -5.81 -37.21 -21.16
CA MET A 16 -6.83 -36.17 -21.17
C MET A 16 -6.18 -34.79 -21.39
N THR A 17 -6.97 -33.84 -21.87
CA THR A 17 -6.60 -32.42 -21.84
C THR A 17 -7.03 -31.85 -20.51
N VAL A 18 -6.09 -31.23 -19.80
CA VAL A 18 -6.31 -30.52 -18.54
C VAL A 18 -6.10 -29.02 -18.80
N THR A 19 -7.17 -28.24 -18.78
CA THR A 19 -7.11 -26.79 -18.94
C THR A 19 -7.26 -26.16 -17.56
N VAL A 20 -6.35 -25.28 -17.19
CA VAL A 20 -6.35 -24.58 -15.91
C VAL A 20 -6.32 -23.09 -16.19
N THR A 21 -7.17 -22.33 -15.52
CA THR A 21 -7.19 -20.87 -15.55
C THR A 21 -7.24 -20.31 -14.13
N ALA A 22 -6.58 -19.18 -13.93
CA ALA A 22 -6.58 -18.42 -12.71
C ALA A 22 -6.32 -16.95 -13.04
N ASP A 23 -6.81 -16.03 -12.19
CA ASP A 23 -6.68 -14.59 -12.40
C ASP A 23 -5.49 -14.02 -11.65
N ASN A 24 -4.83 -13.03 -12.25
CA ASN A 24 -3.85 -12.19 -11.55
C ASN A 24 -4.55 -11.43 -10.40
N ILE A 25 -3.85 -11.26 -9.31
CA ILE A 25 -4.38 -10.65 -8.10
C ILE A 25 -3.37 -9.66 -7.53
N ASN A 26 -3.85 -8.80 -6.65
CA ASN A 26 -2.98 -8.06 -5.74
C ASN A 26 -2.58 -8.98 -4.56
N GLU A 27 -1.48 -8.66 -3.90
CA GLU A 27 -1.20 -9.25 -2.59
C GLU A 27 -2.43 -9.08 -1.67
N ASP A 28 -2.57 -9.94 -0.67
CA ASP A 28 -3.75 -10.02 0.19
C ASP A 28 -5.09 -10.31 -0.53
N GLY A 29 -5.06 -10.48 -1.85
CA GLY A 29 -6.21 -10.89 -2.66
C GLY A 29 -6.36 -12.40 -2.72
N THR A 30 -7.36 -12.84 -3.49
CA THR A 30 -7.65 -14.26 -3.69
C THR A 30 -7.88 -14.53 -5.17
N SER A 31 -7.25 -15.57 -5.73
CA SER A 31 -7.43 -16.00 -7.11
C SER A 31 -8.35 -17.21 -7.17
N ASP A 32 -9.37 -17.14 -8.01
CA ASP A 32 -10.22 -18.27 -8.32
C ASP A 32 -9.55 -19.20 -9.36
N LEU A 33 -9.48 -20.48 -9.05
CA LEU A 33 -9.00 -21.49 -9.99
C LEU A 33 -10.18 -22.18 -10.67
N SER A 34 -10.08 -22.33 -11.99
CA SER A 34 -11.02 -23.12 -12.78
C SER A 34 -10.25 -24.19 -13.55
N ILE A 35 -10.72 -25.44 -13.43
CA ILE A 35 -10.09 -26.60 -14.05
C ILE A 35 -11.11 -27.29 -14.94
N THR A 36 -10.78 -27.52 -16.21
CA THR A 36 -11.61 -28.29 -17.13
C THR A 36 -10.85 -29.51 -17.61
N LEU A 37 -11.48 -30.69 -17.47
CA LEU A 37 -10.96 -31.97 -17.91
C LEU A 37 -11.72 -32.38 -19.16
N SER A 38 -11.02 -32.67 -20.25
CA SER A 38 -11.63 -33.07 -21.51
C SER A 38 -11.12 -34.43 -21.95
N ASN A 39 -12.02 -35.31 -22.40
CA ASN A 39 -11.63 -36.57 -23.00
C ASN A 39 -10.79 -36.37 -24.26
N PRO A 40 -9.86 -37.29 -24.54
CA PRO A 40 -9.25 -37.37 -25.85
C PRO A 40 -10.33 -37.63 -26.92
N ASN A 41 -10.10 -37.14 -28.11
CA ASN A 41 -11.04 -37.30 -29.23
C ASN A 41 -10.75 -38.64 -29.99
N ASP A 42 -10.88 -39.75 -29.30
CA ASP A 42 -10.49 -41.09 -29.76
C ASP A 42 -11.63 -42.06 -30.10
N GLY A 43 -12.85 -41.53 -30.16
CA GLY A 43 -14.02 -42.32 -30.56
C GLY A 43 -15.02 -42.62 -29.45
N SER A 44 -15.31 -43.87 -29.09
CA SER A 44 -16.47 -44.23 -28.32
C SER A 44 -16.22 -44.66 -26.87
N LYS A 45 -15.01 -44.60 -26.40
CA LYS A 45 -14.65 -45.05 -25.04
C LYS A 45 -14.50 -43.89 -24.11
N THR A 46 -14.93 -44.07 -22.86
CA THR A 46 -14.91 -43.04 -21.83
C THR A 46 -13.74 -43.29 -20.90
N GLU A 47 -12.95 -42.26 -20.70
CA GLU A 47 -11.92 -42.24 -19.68
C GLU A 47 -12.56 -42.19 -18.30
N LEU A 48 -12.06 -43.01 -17.39
CA LEU A 48 -12.43 -42.99 -15.98
C LEU A 48 -11.39 -42.19 -15.19
N LEU A 49 -11.86 -41.21 -14.48
CA LEU A 49 -10.99 -40.41 -13.60
C LEU A 49 -10.81 -41.07 -12.23
N SER A 50 -9.66 -40.85 -11.63
CA SER A 50 -9.52 -41.05 -10.18
C SER A 50 -10.42 -40.05 -9.44
N ASN A 51 -10.80 -40.37 -8.20
CA ASN A 51 -11.60 -39.44 -7.39
C ASN A 51 -10.82 -38.25 -6.83
N SER A 52 -9.56 -38.08 -7.24
CA SER A 52 -8.69 -37.03 -6.76
C SER A 52 -7.98 -36.29 -7.90
N ILE A 53 -7.79 -35.01 -7.66
CA ILE A 53 -6.91 -34.11 -8.46
C ILE A 53 -5.75 -33.72 -7.58
N THR A 54 -4.55 -33.65 -8.12
CA THR A 54 -3.39 -33.11 -7.42
C THR A 54 -3.08 -31.73 -8.02
N ILE A 55 -2.92 -30.73 -7.16
CA ILE A 55 -2.46 -29.40 -7.53
C ILE A 55 -1.12 -29.15 -6.82
N LYS A 56 -0.08 -28.91 -7.63
CA LYS A 56 1.20 -28.47 -7.13
C LYS A 56 1.28 -26.94 -7.31
N VAL A 57 1.54 -26.24 -6.23
CA VAL A 57 1.72 -24.79 -6.19
C VAL A 57 3.21 -24.50 -5.99
N THR A 58 3.77 -23.68 -6.86
CA THR A 58 5.14 -23.21 -6.74
C THR A 58 5.13 -21.69 -6.71
N GLU A 59 5.60 -21.14 -5.59
CA GLU A 59 5.62 -19.71 -5.32
C GLU A 59 7.01 -19.16 -5.51
N THR A 60 7.10 -18.01 -6.21
CA THR A 60 8.34 -17.26 -6.41
C THR A 60 8.08 -15.83 -5.99
N TRP A 61 8.42 -15.51 -4.74
CA TRP A 61 8.24 -14.18 -4.18
C TRP A 61 9.39 -13.27 -4.60
N ALA A 62 9.04 -12.06 -5.02
CA ALA A 62 10.01 -11.06 -5.44
C ALA A 62 10.63 -10.36 -4.22
N ASP A 63 9.88 -10.22 -3.15
CA ASP A 63 10.35 -9.73 -1.88
C ASP A 63 10.76 -10.90 -0.96
N VAL A 64 11.86 -10.74 -0.26
CA VAL A 64 12.38 -11.70 0.74
C VAL A 64 12.41 -11.09 2.14
N THR A 65 11.60 -10.06 2.36
CA THR A 65 11.64 -9.30 3.60
C THR A 65 11.03 -10.05 4.79
N THR A 66 11.51 -9.73 5.95
CA THR A 66 11.03 -10.28 7.21
C THR A 66 9.68 -9.66 7.57
N GLY A 67 8.67 -10.48 7.70
CA GLY A 67 7.35 -10.04 8.19
C GLY A 67 6.15 -10.56 7.40
N GLY A 68 6.33 -10.87 6.13
CA GLY A 68 5.28 -11.51 5.33
C GLY A 68 5.13 -13.00 5.62
N GLY A 69 4.01 -13.58 5.26
CA GLY A 69 3.78 -15.01 5.28
C GLY A 69 4.82 -15.74 4.41
N THR A 70 5.07 -17.01 4.71
CA THR A 70 6.05 -17.80 3.95
C THR A 70 5.40 -18.59 2.84
N LYS A 71 4.06 -18.73 2.86
CA LYS A 71 3.34 -19.62 1.97
C LYS A 71 1.87 -19.26 1.86
N GLY A 72 1.37 -19.32 0.63
CA GLY A 72 -0.06 -19.21 0.34
C GLY A 72 -0.84 -20.48 0.68
N THR A 73 -2.14 -20.40 0.58
CA THR A 73 -3.06 -21.48 0.91
C THR A 73 -4.04 -21.73 -0.23
N LEU A 74 -4.36 -23.01 -0.45
CA LEU A 74 -5.44 -23.43 -1.34
C LEU A 74 -6.65 -23.81 -0.50
N SER A 75 -7.81 -23.26 -0.82
CA SER A 75 -9.09 -23.52 -0.16
C SER A 75 -10.19 -23.82 -1.19
N GLY A 76 -11.34 -24.30 -0.74
CA GLY A 76 -12.46 -24.52 -1.66
C GLY A 76 -13.71 -25.05 -0.96
N THR A 77 -14.87 -24.62 -1.44
CA THR A 77 -16.15 -25.10 -0.95
C THR A 77 -16.58 -26.32 -1.75
N GLY A 78 -16.97 -27.38 -1.03
CA GLY A 78 -17.37 -28.66 -1.65
C GLY A 78 -16.21 -29.63 -1.90
N TYR A 79 -15.02 -29.30 -1.38
CA TYR A 79 -13.82 -30.11 -1.52
C TYR A 79 -13.19 -30.44 -0.18
N ASN A 80 -12.60 -31.63 -0.08
CA ASN A 80 -11.62 -31.97 0.94
C ASN A 80 -10.25 -31.73 0.34
N ILE A 81 -9.46 -30.86 0.97
CA ILE A 81 -8.14 -30.44 0.50
C ILE A 81 -7.12 -30.87 1.55
N THR A 82 -6.14 -31.67 1.15
CA THR A 82 -5.06 -32.15 2.01
C THR A 82 -3.73 -31.80 1.38
N GLU A 83 -2.89 -31.12 2.12
CA GLU A 83 -1.56 -30.78 1.68
C GLU A 83 -0.51 -31.77 2.19
N SER A 84 0.21 -32.40 1.26
CA SER A 84 1.37 -33.28 1.55
C SER A 84 2.07 -33.68 0.26
N PRO A 85 3.38 -33.43 0.08
CA PRO A 85 4.24 -32.50 0.86
C PRO A 85 3.81 -31.04 0.69
N ALA A 86 4.55 -30.14 1.34
CA ALA A 86 4.31 -28.71 1.27
C ALA A 86 4.21 -28.22 -0.20
N GLY A 87 3.19 -27.42 -0.52
CA GLY A 87 2.88 -26.93 -1.86
C GLY A 87 2.21 -27.97 -2.78
N THR A 88 1.93 -29.18 -2.30
CA THR A 88 1.23 -30.21 -3.08
C THR A 88 -0.08 -30.56 -2.39
N TYR A 89 -1.18 -30.30 -3.07
CA TYR A 89 -2.53 -30.46 -2.56
C TYR A 89 -3.24 -31.60 -3.26
N THR A 90 -3.79 -32.55 -2.49
CA THR A 90 -4.72 -33.57 -2.99
C THR A 90 -6.14 -33.11 -2.72
N ILE A 91 -6.95 -33.06 -3.76
CA ILE A 91 -8.32 -32.54 -3.72
C ILE A 91 -9.28 -33.66 -4.10
N THR A 92 -10.30 -33.83 -3.28
CA THR A 92 -11.43 -34.72 -3.52
C THR A 92 -12.72 -33.98 -3.28
N LYS A 93 -13.82 -34.38 -3.95
CA LYS A 93 -15.15 -33.85 -3.66
C LYS A 93 -15.66 -34.36 -2.32
N THR A 94 -16.35 -33.53 -1.56
CA THR A 94 -16.90 -33.91 -0.25
C THR A 94 -17.98 -35.01 -0.36
N ASP A 95 -18.67 -35.09 -1.50
CA ASP A 95 -19.67 -36.11 -1.79
C ASP A 95 -19.08 -37.45 -2.26
N GLY A 96 -17.72 -37.52 -2.39
CA GLY A 96 -17.01 -38.73 -2.82
C GLY A 96 -17.20 -39.11 -4.29
N THR A 97 -17.90 -38.28 -5.08
CA THR A 97 -18.10 -38.54 -6.51
C THR A 97 -16.88 -38.15 -7.33
N PRO A 98 -16.65 -38.78 -8.49
CA PRO A 98 -15.57 -38.35 -9.41
C PRO A 98 -15.77 -36.92 -9.89
N PHE A 99 -14.69 -36.29 -10.31
CA PHE A 99 -14.73 -34.97 -10.95
C PHE A 99 -15.42 -35.07 -12.33
N PRO A 100 -16.17 -34.03 -12.74
CA PRO A 100 -16.86 -34.05 -14.02
C PRO A 100 -15.85 -33.90 -15.19
N ILE A 101 -16.18 -34.54 -16.30
CA ILE A 101 -15.49 -34.37 -17.58
C ILE A 101 -16.31 -33.41 -18.44
N GLY A 102 -15.64 -32.45 -19.11
CA GLY A 102 -16.28 -31.46 -19.96
C GLY A 102 -16.98 -30.31 -19.26
N THR A 103 -16.96 -30.30 -17.91
CA THR A 103 -17.55 -29.24 -17.11
C THR A 103 -16.46 -28.63 -16.22
N ALA A 104 -16.45 -27.31 -16.11
CA ALA A 104 -15.48 -26.62 -15.26
C ALA A 104 -15.67 -26.99 -13.78
N ILE A 105 -14.57 -27.33 -13.15
CA ILE A 105 -14.43 -27.50 -11.69
C ILE A 105 -14.10 -26.10 -11.15
N THR A 106 -14.99 -25.53 -10.38
CA THR A 106 -14.91 -24.17 -9.81
C THR A 106 -15.03 -24.20 -8.30
N GLY A 107 -14.82 -23.07 -7.64
CA GLY A 107 -14.92 -22.94 -6.19
C GLY A 107 -13.63 -23.33 -5.44
N LEU A 108 -12.53 -23.50 -6.17
CA LEU A 108 -11.19 -23.58 -5.61
C LEU A 108 -10.58 -22.18 -5.63
N GLN A 109 -9.96 -21.77 -4.52
CA GLN A 109 -9.37 -20.45 -4.35
C GLN A 109 -7.96 -20.57 -3.80
N TYR A 110 -7.07 -19.77 -4.36
CA TYR A 110 -5.72 -19.60 -3.85
C TYR A 110 -5.58 -18.22 -3.23
N THR A 111 -5.08 -18.17 -1.99
CA THR A 111 -4.71 -16.94 -1.28
C THR A 111 -3.20 -16.95 -1.11
N PRO A 112 -2.45 -15.95 -1.61
CA PRO A 112 -1.00 -15.87 -1.45
C PRO A 112 -0.62 -15.76 0.03
N ALA A 113 0.66 -15.92 0.31
CA ALA A 113 1.19 -15.52 1.61
C ALA A 113 0.95 -14.02 1.80
N SER A 114 0.55 -13.61 3.01
CA SER A 114 0.27 -12.20 3.31
C SER A 114 1.47 -11.31 3.00
N ASN A 115 1.22 -10.14 2.42
CA ASN A 115 2.22 -9.15 2.07
C ASN A 115 3.36 -9.74 1.22
N ARG A 116 3.02 -10.51 0.19
CA ARG A 116 3.96 -11.11 -0.75
C ARG A 116 3.53 -10.87 -2.17
N ASP A 117 4.41 -10.24 -2.93
CA ASP A 117 4.30 -10.05 -4.37
C ASP A 117 5.21 -11.02 -5.14
N GLY A 118 4.86 -11.29 -6.39
CA GLY A 118 5.65 -12.17 -7.24
C GLY A 118 4.82 -13.02 -8.20
N SER A 119 5.21 -14.27 -8.40
CA SER A 119 4.51 -15.20 -9.29
C SER A 119 4.18 -16.50 -8.59
N VAL A 120 3.06 -17.09 -8.99
CA VAL A 120 2.62 -18.40 -8.51
C VAL A 120 2.26 -19.28 -9.70
N ASP A 121 2.90 -20.46 -9.77
CA ASP A 121 2.64 -21.47 -10.80
C ASP A 121 1.78 -22.59 -10.22
N PHE A 122 0.77 -22.98 -10.97
CA PHE A 122 -0.11 -24.11 -10.66
C PHE A 122 0.10 -25.21 -11.68
N GLU A 123 0.46 -26.41 -11.23
CA GLU A 123 0.45 -27.63 -12.03
C GLU A 123 -0.64 -28.53 -11.52
N VAL A 124 -1.65 -28.78 -12.35
CA VAL A 124 -2.77 -29.67 -12.06
C VAL A 124 -2.55 -31.00 -12.72
N SER A 125 -2.66 -32.07 -11.96
CA SER A 125 -2.55 -33.43 -12.49
C SER A 125 -3.73 -34.31 -12.08
N VAL A 126 -4.15 -35.16 -12.99
CA VAL A 126 -5.22 -36.16 -12.78
C VAL A 126 -4.77 -37.51 -13.30
N GLN A 127 -5.25 -38.58 -12.68
CA GLN A 127 -5.08 -39.92 -13.18
C GLN A 127 -6.33 -40.35 -13.92
N ASN A 128 -6.16 -40.89 -15.13
CA ASN A 128 -7.23 -41.42 -15.94
C ASN A 128 -6.90 -42.81 -16.47
N LYS A 129 -7.95 -43.54 -16.77
CA LYS A 129 -7.88 -44.90 -17.28
C LYS A 129 -9.08 -45.18 -18.19
N GLU A 130 -8.85 -45.70 -19.38
CA GLU A 130 -9.94 -46.12 -20.25
C GLU A 130 -10.62 -47.42 -19.73
N THR A 131 -11.92 -47.49 -19.88
CA THR A 131 -12.72 -48.69 -19.49
C THR A 131 -12.21 -49.93 -20.25
N GLY A 132 -11.74 -50.92 -19.51
CA GLY A 132 -11.18 -52.16 -20.05
C GLY A 132 -9.66 -52.13 -20.28
N SER A 133 -9.00 -50.99 -20.18
CA SER A 133 -7.54 -50.88 -20.22
C SER A 133 -6.94 -51.29 -18.85
N SER A 134 -5.71 -51.84 -18.90
CA SER A 134 -4.92 -52.10 -17.69
C SER A 134 -4.01 -50.93 -17.33
N VAL A 135 -3.88 -49.91 -18.22
CA VAL A 135 -2.94 -48.80 -18.11
C VAL A 135 -3.62 -47.59 -17.49
N THR A 136 -2.96 -46.96 -16.49
CA THR A 136 -3.34 -45.69 -15.94
C THR A 136 -2.33 -44.65 -16.41
N LEU A 137 -2.82 -43.51 -16.87
CA LEU A 137 -1.96 -42.37 -17.27
C LEU A 137 -2.18 -41.19 -16.36
N VAL A 138 -1.18 -40.31 -16.31
CA VAL A 138 -1.25 -39.00 -15.64
C VAL A 138 -1.33 -37.92 -16.73
N SER A 139 -2.37 -37.10 -16.64
CA SER A 139 -2.59 -35.94 -17.51
C SER A 139 -2.37 -34.67 -16.72
N THR A 140 -1.68 -33.70 -17.31
CA THR A 140 -1.29 -32.46 -16.61
C THR A 140 -1.68 -31.21 -17.40
N GLY A 141 -1.99 -30.14 -16.67
CA GLY A 141 -2.20 -28.79 -17.20
C GLY A 141 -1.62 -27.77 -16.24
N ASN A 142 -1.20 -26.64 -16.80
CA ASN A 142 -0.50 -25.58 -16.02
C ASN A 142 -1.14 -24.22 -16.26
N THR A 143 -1.03 -23.36 -15.27
CA THR A 143 -1.26 -21.91 -15.39
C THR A 143 -0.37 -21.18 -14.39
N SER A 144 -0.21 -19.87 -14.59
CA SER A 144 0.50 -19.00 -13.66
C SER A 144 -0.26 -17.71 -13.45
N ILE A 145 -0.08 -17.10 -12.28
CA ILE A 145 -0.58 -15.78 -11.96
C ILE A 145 0.54 -14.87 -11.47
N ASN A 146 0.33 -13.57 -11.65
CA ASN A 146 1.12 -12.55 -10.99
C ASN A 146 0.36 -12.05 -9.76
N VAL A 147 1.08 -11.90 -8.66
CA VAL A 147 0.65 -11.22 -7.44
C VAL A 147 1.31 -9.86 -7.42
N THR A 148 0.51 -8.80 -7.50
CA THR A 148 0.99 -7.41 -7.64
C THR A 148 1.10 -6.77 -6.27
N PRO A 149 2.20 -6.05 -5.97
CA PRO A 149 2.36 -5.33 -4.70
C PRO A 149 1.35 -4.18 -4.56
N VAL A 150 0.97 -3.86 -3.32
CA VAL A 150 0.04 -2.79 -2.96
C VAL A 150 0.62 -1.97 -1.81
N ILE A 151 0.42 -0.66 -1.85
CA ILE A 151 0.79 0.21 -0.73
C ILE A 151 -0.34 0.18 0.29
N ASP A 152 -0.07 -0.42 1.45
CA ASP A 152 -1.06 -0.65 2.53
C ASP A 152 -0.94 0.35 3.68
N VAL A 153 0.14 1.11 3.73
CA VAL A 153 0.37 2.05 4.81
C VAL A 153 -0.61 3.21 4.80
N VAL A 154 -1.23 3.47 5.95
CA VAL A 154 -2.04 4.66 6.17
C VAL A 154 -1.17 5.72 6.85
N LEU A 155 -0.98 6.86 6.17
CA LEU A 155 -0.24 8.00 6.69
C LEU A 155 -1.20 9.12 7.08
N ASN A 156 -0.93 9.72 8.23
CA ASN A 156 -1.66 10.87 8.73
C ASN A 156 -0.69 11.97 9.17
N ALA A 157 -1.15 13.22 9.11
CA ALA A 157 -0.43 14.37 9.63
C ALA A 157 -1.40 15.31 10.34
N SER A 158 -1.02 15.81 11.50
CA SER A 158 -1.78 16.78 12.27
C SER A 158 -0.86 17.69 13.07
N VAL A 159 -1.36 18.85 13.44
CA VAL A 159 -0.66 19.72 14.38
C VAL A 159 -0.86 19.18 15.80
N VAL A 160 0.23 19.01 16.55
CA VAL A 160 0.19 18.40 17.91
C VAL A 160 -0.62 19.24 18.89
N ALA A 161 -0.49 20.58 18.82
CA ALA A 161 -1.17 21.51 19.69
C ALA A 161 -1.25 22.89 19.03
N THR A 162 -2.20 23.69 19.50
CA THR A 162 -2.26 25.11 19.16
C THR A 162 -0.95 25.80 19.52
N GLY A 163 -0.36 26.52 18.59
CA GLY A 163 0.82 27.33 18.82
C GLY A 163 0.49 28.58 19.67
N ILE A 164 1.53 29.21 20.19
CA ILE A 164 1.44 30.49 20.88
C ILE A 164 2.51 31.37 20.28
N GLU A 165 2.14 32.55 19.76
CA GLU A 165 3.12 33.47 19.21
C GLU A 165 4.17 33.86 20.26
N ASP A 166 5.37 34.26 19.82
CA ASP A 166 6.52 34.62 20.66
C ASP A 166 7.02 33.52 21.60
N THR A 167 6.62 32.27 21.33
CA THR A 167 7.11 31.11 22.07
C THR A 167 8.22 30.42 21.31
N ALA A 168 9.46 30.80 21.62
CA ALA A 168 10.62 30.23 20.97
C ALA A 168 10.91 28.81 21.47
N VAL A 169 11.31 27.92 20.54
CA VAL A 169 11.81 26.57 20.83
C VAL A 169 13.23 26.44 20.30
N THR A 170 14.16 26.06 21.19
CA THR A 170 15.56 25.81 20.83
C THR A 170 15.83 24.33 20.77
N VAL A 171 16.36 23.86 19.65
CA VAL A 171 16.84 22.48 19.45
C VAL A 171 18.30 22.53 19.02
N GLY A 172 19.19 22.00 19.86
CA GLY A 172 20.63 22.13 19.65
C GLY A 172 21.06 23.60 19.65
N THR A 173 21.57 24.07 18.53
CA THR A 173 22.01 25.49 18.35
C THR A 173 20.99 26.34 17.60
N THR A 174 19.90 25.77 17.13
CA THR A 174 18.88 26.44 16.32
C THR A 174 17.67 26.82 17.16
N THR A 175 17.26 28.09 17.09
CA THR A 175 16.05 28.61 17.76
C THR A 175 15.01 28.98 16.70
N LEU A 176 13.82 28.42 16.84
CA LEU A 176 12.64 28.76 16.05
C LEU A 176 11.77 29.75 16.86
N ALA A 177 11.27 30.79 16.21
CA ALA A 177 10.54 31.86 16.90
C ALA A 177 9.12 31.42 17.32
N ASN A 178 8.35 30.85 16.39
CA ASN A 178 6.95 30.46 16.57
C ASN A 178 6.71 29.06 16.00
N PRO A 179 7.37 28.01 16.49
CA PRO A 179 7.22 26.69 15.92
C PRO A 179 5.94 26.01 16.41
N VAL A 180 5.29 25.36 15.48
CA VAL A 180 4.22 24.40 15.73
C VAL A 180 4.71 23.02 15.29
N LYS A 181 4.66 22.06 16.19
CA LYS A 181 5.09 20.68 15.88
C LYS A 181 4.02 19.98 15.06
N LEU A 182 4.46 19.36 13.97
CA LEU A 182 3.64 18.48 13.16
C LEU A 182 3.85 17.05 13.65
N GLU A 183 2.79 16.37 14.00
CA GLU A 183 2.79 14.94 14.26
C GLU A 183 2.44 14.21 12.98
N ILE A 184 3.38 13.41 12.49
CA ILE A 184 3.17 12.52 11.37
C ILE A 184 3.07 11.11 11.96
N THR A 185 1.94 10.47 11.74
CA THR A 185 1.72 9.09 12.17
C THR A 185 1.59 8.19 10.95
N ALA A 186 2.35 7.11 10.95
CA ALA A 186 2.16 6.03 10.01
C ALA A 186 1.48 4.87 10.71
N GLY A 187 0.58 4.20 10.01
CA GLY A 187 0.18 2.85 10.32
C GLY A 187 1.40 1.92 10.25
N THR A 188 1.20 0.67 10.55
CA THR A 188 2.26 -0.32 10.44
C THR A 188 2.64 -0.45 8.96
N PHE A 189 3.92 -0.34 8.64
CA PHE A 189 4.47 -0.83 7.39
C PHE A 189 4.43 -2.35 7.49
N ALA A 190 3.41 -2.95 6.88
CA ALA A 190 2.98 -4.30 7.26
C ALA A 190 4.01 -5.39 6.88
N ASP A 191 4.74 -5.19 5.80
CA ASP A 191 5.62 -6.22 5.23
C ASP A 191 7.12 -5.85 5.22
N GLY A 192 7.46 -4.60 5.56
CA GLY A 192 8.83 -4.10 5.54
C GLY A 192 9.41 -3.85 4.14
N SER A 193 8.63 -4.07 3.08
CA SER A 193 8.97 -3.70 1.69
C SER A 193 8.62 -2.24 1.41
N GLU A 194 7.59 -1.73 2.06
CA GLU A 194 7.19 -0.33 2.01
C GLU A 194 8.18 0.58 2.74
N LYS A 195 8.50 1.70 2.11
CA LYS A 195 9.40 2.72 2.68
C LYS A 195 8.83 4.11 2.48
N LEU A 196 8.86 4.90 3.56
CA LEU A 196 8.60 6.31 3.46
C LEU A 196 9.72 6.97 2.65
N GLY A 197 9.32 7.68 1.59
CA GLY A 197 10.20 8.50 0.79
C GLY A 197 10.19 9.96 1.24
N ASN A 198 10.33 10.88 0.30
CA ASN A 198 10.28 12.31 0.57
C ASN A 198 8.90 12.75 1.04
N ILE A 199 8.89 13.73 1.94
CA ILE A 199 7.67 14.43 2.37
C ILE A 199 7.69 15.83 1.73
N ILE A 200 6.59 16.21 1.11
CA ILE A 200 6.38 17.55 0.59
C ILE A 200 5.27 18.21 1.38
N LEU A 201 5.57 19.31 2.05
CA LEU A 201 4.55 20.21 2.57
C LEU A 201 4.22 21.23 1.49
N ASP A 202 3.05 21.08 0.90
CA ASP A 202 2.54 21.91 -0.19
C ASP A 202 1.53 22.93 0.33
N GLU A 203 1.45 24.07 -0.32
CA GLU A 203 0.55 25.16 0.06
C GLU A 203 0.84 25.78 1.43
N VAL A 204 2.08 25.70 1.91
CA VAL A 204 2.49 26.35 3.16
C VAL A 204 2.42 27.88 2.99
N PRO A 205 1.79 28.64 3.91
CA PRO A 205 1.64 30.09 3.81
C PRO A 205 2.95 30.81 3.63
N ASN A 206 2.93 31.94 2.90
CA ASN A 206 4.12 32.73 2.68
C ASN A 206 4.69 33.27 4.02
N GLY A 207 6.01 33.33 4.11
CA GLY A 207 6.71 33.74 5.34
C GLY A 207 6.91 32.61 6.37
N PHE A 208 6.18 31.52 6.26
CA PHE A 208 6.43 30.33 7.08
C PHE A 208 7.65 29.57 6.58
N THR A 209 8.38 28.94 7.50
CA THR A 209 9.49 28.04 7.20
C THR A 209 9.21 26.65 7.78
N VAL A 210 9.74 25.62 7.11
CA VAL A 210 9.62 24.24 7.53
C VAL A 210 10.96 23.72 8.00
N TRP A 211 10.95 23.03 9.13
CA TRP A 211 12.14 22.47 9.77
C TRP A 211 11.88 21.02 10.14
N TYR A 212 12.91 20.21 10.14
CA TYR A 212 12.82 18.81 10.55
C TYR A 212 14.10 18.38 11.29
N LYS A 213 13.99 17.38 12.14
CA LYS A 213 15.15 16.73 12.73
C LYS A 213 15.70 15.70 11.76
N ASP A 214 16.98 15.82 11.44
CA ASP A 214 17.67 14.80 10.67
C ASP A 214 17.97 13.55 11.50
N ILE A 215 18.61 12.55 10.91
CA ILE A 215 18.96 11.29 11.58
C ILE A 215 19.90 11.47 12.78
N ASN A 216 20.63 12.57 12.86
CA ASN A 216 21.51 12.90 13.99
C ASN A 216 20.75 13.63 15.11
N GLY A 217 19.49 13.98 14.88
CA GLY A 217 18.67 14.78 15.78
C GLY A 217 18.87 16.28 15.64
N ASP A 218 19.63 16.72 14.65
CA ASP A 218 19.88 18.14 14.37
C ASP A 218 18.69 18.76 13.63
N LEU A 219 18.34 19.99 14.02
CA LEU A 219 17.26 20.72 13.37
C LEU A 219 17.76 21.36 12.07
N VAL A 220 17.22 20.93 10.96
CA VAL A 220 17.58 21.35 9.61
C VAL A 220 16.38 22.00 8.93
N MET A 221 16.60 23.11 8.23
CA MET A 221 15.57 23.74 7.43
C MET A 221 15.31 22.91 6.17
N ALA A 222 14.06 22.60 5.91
CA ALA A 222 13.63 21.92 4.68
C ALA A 222 13.97 22.78 3.44
N THR A 223 14.02 22.16 2.29
CA THR A 223 14.33 22.87 1.03
C THR A 223 13.05 23.46 0.45
N ASN A 224 13.02 24.78 0.27
CA ASN A 224 11.95 25.42 -0.51
C ASN A 224 12.14 25.06 -1.98
N ILE A 225 11.18 24.35 -2.57
CA ILE A 225 11.22 23.88 -3.97
C ILE A 225 10.34 24.69 -4.91
N GLY A 226 9.87 25.84 -4.45
CA GLY A 226 9.11 26.80 -5.25
C GLY A 226 7.70 27.07 -4.73
N GLN A 227 6.92 27.74 -5.56
CA GLN A 227 5.54 28.09 -5.22
C GLN A 227 4.58 26.98 -5.58
N SER A 228 3.53 26.83 -4.77
CA SER A 228 2.40 25.97 -5.09
C SER A 228 1.69 26.54 -6.32
N GLY A 229 1.52 25.74 -7.35
CA GLY A 229 0.71 26.15 -8.48
C GLY A 229 -0.72 26.37 -8.02
N LEU A 230 -1.30 27.51 -8.43
CA LEU A 230 -2.74 27.73 -8.31
C LEU A 230 -3.46 26.69 -9.19
N ASN A 231 -3.78 25.54 -8.63
CA ASN A 231 -4.81 24.69 -9.22
C ASN A 231 -6.14 25.34 -8.88
N THR A 232 -6.75 25.99 -9.88
CA THR A 232 -8.03 26.68 -9.79
C THR A 232 -9.21 25.80 -9.36
N PHE A 233 -8.97 24.54 -9.05
CA PHE A 233 -9.98 23.56 -8.62
C PHE A 233 -10.03 23.31 -7.11
N ASP A 234 -9.07 23.79 -6.32
CA ASP A 234 -9.00 23.57 -4.88
C ASP A 234 -9.38 24.80 -4.03
N LEU A 235 -10.16 25.70 -4.61
CA LEU A 235 -10.79 26.78 -3.83
C LEU A 235 -11.97 26.20 -3.04
N THR A 236 -11.71 25.50 -1.96
CA THR A 236 -12.71 25.36 -0.89
C THR A 236 -12.88 26.73 -0.22
N PRO A 237 -14.09 27.32 -0.25
CA PRO A 237 -14.28 28.75 -0.05
C PRO A 237 -14.20 29.24 1.41
N ASN A 238 -13.64 28.50 2.36
CA ASN A 238 -13.84 28.81 3.77
C ASN A 238 -12.61 28.95 4.65
N ILE A 239 -11.42 28.95 4.12
CA ILE A 239 -10.25 29.17 4.97
C ILE A 239 -9.39 30.26 4.30
N ILE A 240 -9.34 31.40 4.99
CA ILE A 240 -8.41 32.52 4.87
C ILE A 240 -8.95 33.73 4.13
N SER A 241 -9.07 34.80 4.87
CA SER A 241 -9.04 36.18 4.42
C SER A 241 -7.59 36.64 4.09
N ASP A 242 -6.68 35.71 3.78
CA ASP A 242 -5.34 36.07 3.36
C ASP A 242 -5.37 36.32 1.86
N THR A 243 -5.22 37.57 1.48
CA THR A 243 -5.14 38.02 0.08
C THR A 243 -3.78 37.76 -0.54
N ASP A 244 -2.84 37.17 0.19
CA ASP A 244 -1.51 36.84 -0.32
C ASP A 244 -1.51 35.39 -0.85
N VAL A 245 -1.69 35.27 -2.15
CA VAL A 245 -1.81 34.01 -2.90
C VAL A 245 -0.50 33.25 -3.10
N THR A 246 0.60 33.67 -2.49
CA THR A 246 1.90 32.99 -2.64
C THR A 246 2.06 31.94 -1.56
N ARG A 247 1.79 30.70 -1.92
CA ARG A 247 2.06 29.55 -1.05
C ARG A 247 3.28 28.81 -1.53
N ASN A 248 4.03 28.22 -0.62
CA ASN A 248 5.31 27.58 -0.88
C ASN A 248 5.24 26.07 -0.74
N LYS A 249 6.15 25.41 -1.46
CA LYS A 249 6.41 23.97 -1.34
C LYS A 249 7.72 23.72 -0.64
N TRP A 250 7.71 22.88 0.35
CA TRP A 250 8.86 22.49 1.14
C TRP A 250 9.14 21.00 1.03
N LEU A 251 10.37 20.64 0.72
CA LEU A 251 10.81 19.25 0.60
C LEU A 251 11.60 18.85 1.84
N ILE A 252 11.15 17.80 2.49
CA ILE A 252 11.85 17.08 3.54
C ILE A 252 12.33 15.76 2.90
N PRO A 253 13.64 15.52 2.84
CA PRO A 253 14.18 14.32 2.22
C PRO A 253 13.82 13.08 3.02
N ALA A 254 13.73 11.93 2.34
CA ALA A 254 13.59 10.63 2.98
C ALA A 254 14.71 10.40 3.99
N SER A 255 14.36 9.86 5.14
CA SER A 255 15.37 9.39 6.09
C SER A 255 16.03 8.12 5.55
N ALA A 256 17.34 7.98 5.73
CA ALA A 256 18.09 6.83 5.23
C ALA A 256 17.64 5.50 5.86
N ASP A 257 17.09 5.56 7.06
CA ASP A 257 16.56 4.41 7.80
C ASP A 257 15.04 4.20 7.64
N GLY A 258 14.39 5.04 6.79
CA GLY A 258 12.94 5.02 6.59
C GLY A 258 12.12 5.58 7.76
N SER A 259 12.78 6.16 8.78
CA SER A 259 12.09 6.74 9.93
C SER A 259 11.31 8.00 9.55
N ILE A 260 10.25 8.27 10.30
CA ILE A 260 9.46 9.49 10.17
C ILE A 260 10.17 10.61 10.93
N PRO A 261 10.56 11.72 10.27
CA PRO A 261 11.23 12.82 10.93
C PRO A 261 10.28 13.60 11.83
N GLU A 262 10.81 14.19 12.90
CA GLU A 262 10.09 15.19 13.68
C GLU A 262 10.09 16.51 12.90
N VAL A 263 8.92 17.07 12.60
CA VAL A 263 8.73 18.21 11.71
C VAL A 263 8.13 19.38 12.49
N TYR A 264 8.59 20.60 12.17
CA TYR A 264 8.08 21.84 12.70
C TYR A 264 7.72 22.81 11.58
N ILE A 265 6.58 23.46 11.74
CA ILE A 265 6.16 24.61 10.96
C ILE A 265 6.46 25.84 11.80
N ASN A 266 7.31 26.73 11.32
CA ASN A 266 7.69 27.94 12.03
C ASN A 266 7.06 29.15 11.35
N ALA A 267 6.12 29.79 12.02
CA ALA A 267 5.47 31.02 11.56
C ALA A 267 6.41 32.23 11.69
N PRO A 268 6.15 33.33 10.96
CA PRO A 268 6.82 34.59 11.18
C PRO A 268 6.66 35.10 12.62
N THR A 269 7.60 35.94 13.07
CA THR A 269 7.50 36.61 14.36
C THR A 269 6.22 37.46 14.42
N ASN A 270 5.55 37.49 15.57
CA ASN A 270 4.31 38.21 15.79
C ASN A 270 3.16 37.80 14.82
N TRP A 271 3.17 36.53 14.35
CA TRP A 271 2.10 36.00 13.55
C TRP A 271 1.17 35.12 14.40
N SER A 272 -0.12 35.40 14.34
CA SER A 272 -1.17 34.59 14.97
C SER A 272 -2.34 34.42 14.01
N GLY A 273 -3.11 33.36 14.20
CA GLY A 273 -4.26 33.05 13.39
C GLY A 273 -4.32 31.57 12.94
N ASP A 274 -5.21 31.31 12.02
CA ASP A 274 -5.37 29.99 11.43
C ASP A 274 -4.45 29.82 10.19
N PHE A 275 -3.93 28.62 9.99
CA PHE A 275 -3.18 28.25 8.82
C PHE A 275 -3.52 26.83 8.38
N ASP A 276 -3.32 26.57 7.09
CA ASP A 276 -3.52 25.26 6.48
C ASP A 276 -2.44 24.98 5.44
N PHE A 277 -2.20 23.71 5.18
CA PHE A 277 -1.32 23.21 4.14
C PHE A 277 -1.63 21.74 3.84
N LYS A 278 -0.99 21.17 2.82
CA LYS A 278 -1.10 19.75 2.47
C LYS A 278 0.20 19.02 2.74
N ALA A 279 0.16 17.94 3.49
CA ALA A 279 1.27 17.02 3.65
C ALA A 279 1.15 15.90 2.60
N LYS A 280 2.14 15.79 1.72
CA LYS A 280 2.22 14.78 0.66
C LYS A 280 3.36 13.83 0.95
N PHE A 281 3.05 12.57 1.08
CA PHE A 281 3.99 11.51 1.41
C PHE A 281 4.25 10.66 0.18
N SER A 282 5.51 10.50 -0.18
CA SER A 282 5.92 9.48 -1.13
C SER A 282 6.12 8.18 -0.38
N VAL A 283 5.45 7.11 -0.80
CA VAL A 283 5.71 5.77 -0.31
C VAL A 283 6.17 4.93 -1.48
N SER A 284 7.22 4.19 -1.30
CA SER A 284 7.69 3.20 -2.26
C SER A 284 7.39 1.81 -1.73
N GLU A 285 6.87 0.98 -2.61
CA GLU A 285 6.74 -0.45 -2.42
C GLU A 285 7.76 -1.15 -3.31
N GLN A 286 8.39 -2.21 -2.82
CA GLN A 286 9.35 -2.97 -3.62
C GLN A 286 8.62 -3.53 -4.85
N ASN A 287 9.24 -3.38 -6.02
CA ASN A 287 8.69 -3.81 -7.32
C ASN A 287 7.45 -3.03 -7.84
N LEU A 288 6.99 -2.02 -7.13
CA LEU A 288 5.98 -1.11 -7.67
C LEU A 288 6.65 -0.01 -8.48
N SER A 289 6.33 0.10 -9.76
CA SER A 289 6.93 1.09 -10.66
C SER A 289 6.36 2.50 -10.53
N THR A 290 5.23 2.65 -9.85
CA THR A 290 4.50 3.91 -9.73
C THR A 290 4.32 4.26 -8.27
N ILE A 291 4.83 5.43 -7.87
CA ILE A 291 4.63 5.99 -6.53
C ILE A 291 3.42 6.92 -6.60
N THR A 292 2.36 6.59 -5.87
CA THR A 292 1.22 7.50 -5.71
C THR A 292 1.39 8.24 -4.38
N PRO A 293 1.48 9.60 -4.40
CA PRO A 293 1.60 10.34 -3.15
C PRO A 293 0.30 10.25 -2.33
N ILE A 294 0.45 9.95 -1.05
CA ILE A 294 -0.64 10.06 -0.09
C ILE A 294 -0.71 11.51 0.35
N THR A 295 -1.87 12.14 0.24
CA THR A 295 -2.08 13.56 0.59
C THR A 295 -3.01 13.67 1.79
N VAL A 296 -2.60 14.46 2.78
CA VAL A 296 -3.35 14.76 4.00
C VAL A 296 -3.47 16.28 4.15
N ASP A 297 -4.68 16.77 4.36
CA ASP A 297 -4.93 18.17 4.67
C ASP A 297 -4.63 18.42 6.16
N VAL A 298 -3.85 19.47 6.44
CA VAL A 298 -3.44 19.84 7.79
C VAL A 298 -3.89 21.26 8.07
N THR A 299 -4.53 21.45 9.21
CA THR A 299 -4.92 22.76 9.73
C THR A 299 -4.27 23.00 11.09
N GLY A 300 -3.92 24.24 11.38
CA GLY A 300 -3.35 24.63 12.66
C GLY A 300 -3.80 26.02 13.07
N HIS A 301 -3.49 26.39 14.31
CA HIS A 301 -3.77 27.70 14.88
C HIS A 301 -2.63 28.15 15.77
N ILE A 302 -2.32 29.44 15.74
CA ILE A 302 -1.38 30.09 16.66
C ILE A 302 -2.14 31.20 17.40
N ASN A 303 -2.17 31.09 18.72
CA ASN A 303 -2.81 32.07 19.58
C ASN A 303 -1.98 33.36 19.64
N ALA A 304 -2.67 34.49 19.59
CA ALA A 304 -2.07 35.78 19.83
C ALA A 304 -1.64 35.97 21.29
N VAL A 305 -0.51 36.63 21.49
CA VAL A 305 -0.04 37.10 22.78
C VAL A 305 -0.02 38.66 22.78
N ALA A 306 -0.53 39.24 23.80
CA ALA A 306 -0.47 40.71 23.92
C ALA A 306 0.97 41.17 24.16
N ASP A 307 1.53 41.88 23.22
CA ASP A 307 2.83 42.50 23.37
C ASP A 307 2.78 43.65 24.43
N GLY A 308 3.80 43.69 25.26
CA GLY A 308 3.91 44.74 26.25
C GLY A 308 4.07 46.11 25.58
N VAL A 309 3.19 47.02 25.84
CA VAL A 309 3.36 48.41 25.41
C VAL A 309 4.48 49.03 26.23
N THR A 310 5.60 49.35 25.58
CA THR A 310 6.63 50.15 26.24
C THR A 310 6.20 51.60 26.19
N ILE A 311 5.78 52.12 27.34
CA ILE A 311 5.54 53.55 27.51
C ILE A 311 6.89 54.15 27.86
N ASP A 312 7.51 54.88 26.91
CA ASP A 312 8.65 55.71 27.20
C ASP A 312 8.15 57.10 27.61
N PRO A 313 8.12 57.43 28.91
CA PRO A 313 7.68 58.72 29.38
C PRO A 313 8.85 59.72 29.24
N THR A 314 9.21 60.12 28.06
CA THR A 314 10.00 61.33 27.86
C THR A 314 9.11 62.51 28.20
N MET A 315 9.07 62.86 29.48
CA MET A 315 8.44 64.11 29.94
C MET A 315 9.38 65.27 29.62
N THR A 316 9.05 66.01 28.58
CA THR A 316 9.64 67.32 28.37
C THR A 316 8.82 68.31 29.24
N PHE A 317 9.43 68.80 30.29
CA PHE A 317 8.83 69.89 31.08
C PHE A 317 8.86 71.16 30.23
N GLY A 318 7.73 71.57 29.72
CA GLY A 318 7.55 72.88 29.13
C GLY A 318 7.11 73.88 30.18
N ASP A 319 7.09 75.15 29.83
CA ASP A 319 6.64 76.22 30.70
C ASP A 319 5.23 75.99 31.28
N ALA A 320 4.95 76.54 32.42
CA ALA A 320 3.83 76.23 33.33
C ALA A 320 2.39 76.30 32.74
N PHE A 321 2.22 76.49 31.45
CA PHE A 321 0.93 76.52 30.76
C PHE A 321 0.87 75.76 29.42
N SER A 322 1.83 74.90 29.12
CA SER A 322 1.79 74.07 27.89
C SER A 322 1.29 72.63 28.15
N TRP A 323 0.48 72.12 27.24
CA TRP A 323 0.01 70.73 27.25
C TRP A 323 1.20 69.79 26.97
N VAL A 324 1.32 68.75 27.77
CA VAL A 324 2.27 67.68 27.56
C VAL A 324 1.65 66.66 26.59
N SER A 325 2.23 66.46 25.41
CA SER A 325 1.84 65.40 24.51
C SER A 325 2.46 64.09 24.99
N LEU A 326 1.65 63.11 25.24
CA LEU A 326 2.08 61.75 25.48
C LEU A 326 2.19 61.07 24.11
N ASN A 327 3.42 60.76 23.68
CA ASN A 327 3.64 59.88 22.53
C ASN A 327 3.62 58.44 23.01
N LEU A 328 2.63 57.71 22.58
CA LEU A 328 2.53 56.23 22.70
C LEU A 328 3.04 55.67 21.38
N ASN A 329 4.16 54.97 21.40
CA ASN A 329 4.70 54.19 20.27
C ASN A 329 4.27 52.76 20.46
#